data_175d02d55482a377c541c3c015656239
#
_entry.id   175d02d55482a377c541c3c015656239
#
_cell.length_a   1.000
_cell.length_b   1.000
_cell.length_c   1.000
_cell.angle_alpha   90.00
_cell.angle_beta   90.00
_cell.angle_gamma   90.00
#
_symmetry.space_group_name_H-M   'P 1'
#
loop_
_entity.id
_entity.type
_entity.pdbx_description
1 polymer ?
#
loop_
_entity_poly.entity_id
_entity_poly.type
_entity_poly.pdbx_seq_one_letter_code
_entity_poly.pdbx_strand_id
1 'polypeptide(L)'
;MLRKLLSYTNRNELEKSSFDFTDDFFMWLIYRVYNENINVEMVPEGKTLSIDSIKGFKGNTEDSLTQVSATGESVMNIISTLSFILESSNLNQVKLDVSYTNHANVSLKIQKGTVNIYFEEYQGEFEKVPEEKRIAQLYLMVYLEILPYLIQEYTSDVGNEAWNHEVKIEFMRNVAKNLTDRVQNRIVALGDCTE
;
A
#
# COMPACT_ATOMS: atom_id res chain seq x y z
N MET A 1 21.21 3.47 -18.64
CA MET A 1 20.93 2.10 -19.11
C MET A 1 19.81 2.06 -20.15
N LEU A 2 18.60 2.54 -19.91
CA LEU A 2 17.47 2.62 -20.86
C LEU A 2 17.81 3.28 -22.21
N ARG A 3 18.65 4.31 -22.25
CA ARG A 3 19.08 4.98 -23.49
C ARG A 3 19.83 4.09 -24.49
N LYS A 4 20.62 3.15 -23.99
CA LYS A 4 21.35 2.18 -24.86
C LYS A 4 20.40 1.11 -25.41
N LEU A 5 19.34 0.77 -24.65
CA LEU A 5 18.37 -0.24 -25.04
C LEU A 5 17.37 0.28 -26.08
N LEU A 6 17.00 1.56 -26.02
CA LEU A 6 15.95 2.14 -26.87
C LEU A 6 16.49 2.95 -28.04
N SER A 7 17.82 3.06 -28.20
CA SER A 7 18.47 3.89 -29.26
C SER A 7 17.97 5.35 -29.30
N TYR A 8 17.46 5.85 -28.17
CA TYR A 8 16.88 7.18 -28.07
C TYR A 8 17.95 8.26 -28.06
N THR A 9 17.87 9.17 -29.02
CA THR A 9 18.79 10.30 -29.16
C THR A 9 18.25 11.60 -28.55
N ASN A 10 16.94 11.71 -28.29
CA ASN A 10 16.30 12.94 -27.86
C ASN A 10 15.87 12.89 -26.39
N ARG A 11 16.46 13.79 -25.56
CA ARG A 11 16.24 13.83 -24.09
C ARG A 11 14.84 14.29 -23.70
N ASN A 12 14.17 15.04 -24.54
CA ASN A 12 12.91 15.71 -24.24
C ASN A 12 11.67 14.82 -24.42
N GLU A 13 11.86 13.61 -24.98
CA GLU A 13 10.78 12.66 -25.22
C GLU A 13 10.62 11.61 -24.09
N LEU A 14 11.52 11.60 -23.11
CA LEU A 14 11.40 10.79 -21.90
C LEU A 14 10.73 11.64 -20.82
N GLU A 15 9.41 11.67 -20.83
CA GLU A 15 8.68 12.18 -19.69
C GLU A 15 8.96 11.28 -18.48
N LYS A 16 9.37 11.91 -17.36
CA LYS A 16 9.31 11.24 -16.08
C LYS A 16 7.82 11.06 -15.76
N SER A 17 7.28 9.88 -15.93
CA SER A 17 6.06 9.53 -15.22
C SER A 17 6.42 9.45 -13.74
N SER A 18 6.40 10.58 -13.06
CA SER A 18 6.42 10.60 -11.60
C SER A 18 5.01 10.31 -11.13
N PHE A 19 4.78 9.13 -10.58
CA PHE A 19 3.59 8.92 -9.78
C PHE A 19 3.72 9.83 -8.56
N ASP A 20 2.81 10.78 -8.42
CA ASP A 20 2.75 11.67 -7.26
C ASP A 20 1.75 11.07 -6.26
N PHE A 21 2.23 10.21 -5.39
CA PHE A 21 1.40 9.58 -4.38
C PHE A 21 1.17 10.56 -3.23
N THR A 22 -0.09 10.92 -3.03
CA THR A 22 -0.52 11.80 -1.95
C THR A 22 -0.70 11.05 -0.63
N ASP A 23 -0.74 11.78 0.47
CA ASP A 23 -1.07 11.23 1.80
C ASP A 23 -2.44 10.56 1.79
N ASP A 24 -3.37 11.11 1.03
CA ASP A 24 -4.73 10.59 0.88
C ASP A 24 -4.77 9.25 0.15
N PHE A 25 -3.93 9.06 -0.88
CA PHE A 25 -3.76 7.77 -1.54
C PHE A 25 -3.25 6.68 -0.58
N PHE A 26 -2.29 7.01 0.28
CA PHE A 26 -1.79 6.06 1.28
C PHE A 26 -2.86 5.71 2.32
N MET A 27 -3.65 6.70 2.75
CA MET A 27 -4.77 6.49 3.67
C MET A 27 -5.86 5.61 3.04
N TRP A 28 -6.16 5.83 1.74
CA TRP A 28 -7.08 4.99 0.97
C TRP A 28 -6.59 3.53 0.88
N LEU A 29 -5.30 3.27 0.63
CA LEU A 29 -4.75 1.91 0.63
C LEU A 29 -4.98 1.21 1.99
N ILE A 30 -4.72 1.93 3.09
CA ILE A 30 -4.93 1.41 4.44
C ILE A 30 -6.42 1.13 4.68
N TYR A 31 -7.31 2.05 4.28
CA TYR A 31 -8.76 1.90 4.37
C TYR A 31 -9.26 0.66 3.64
N ARG A 32 -8.78 0.42 2.40
CA ARG A 32 -9.17 -0.75 1.60
C ARG A 32 -8.82 -2.06 2.31
N VAL A 33 -7.59 -2.18 2.77
CA VAL A 33 -7.12 -3.38 3.48
C VAL A 33 -7.80 -3.54 4.84
N TYR A 34 -8.02 -2.45 5.59
CA TYR A 34 -8.70 -2.48 6.88
C TYR A 34 -10.15 -3.01 6.79
N ASN A 35 -10.85 -2.66 5.73
CA ASN A 35 -12.23 -3.08 5.48
C ASN A 35 -12.32 -4.37 4.63
N GLU A 36 -11.20 -5.07 4.41
CA GLU A 36 -11.13 -6.30 3.59
C GLU A 36 -11.63 -6.12 2.14
N ASN A 37 -11.70 -4.87 1.66
CA ASN A 37 -12.04 -4.54 0.29
C ASN A 37 -10.77 -4.50 -0.57
N ILE A 38 -10.17 -5.66 -0.76
CA ILE A 38 -8.81 -5.82 -1.31
C ILE A 38 -8.76 -5.89 -2.83
N ASN A 39 -9.85 -6.28 -3.50
CA ASN A 39 -9.88 -6.46 -4.95
C ASN A 39 -9.89 -5.11 -5.67
N VAL A 40 -9.09 -4.98 -6.71
CA VAL A 40 -9.04 -3.83 -7.62
C VAL A 40 -9.91 -4.14 -8.83
N GLU A 41 -10.94 -3.34 -9.07
CA GLU A 41 -11.91 -3.57 -10.14
C GLU A 41 -11.48 -2.95 -11.49
N MET A 42 -10.60 -1.94 -11.44
CA MET A 42 -10.13 -1.21 -12.63
C MET A 42 -9.04 -1.98 -13.42
N VAL A 43 -9.18 -3.30 -13.50
CA VAL A 43 -8.30 -4.16 -14.31
C VAL A 43 -9.01 -4.64 -15.57
N PRO A 44 -8.30 -4.87 -16.69
CA PRO A 44 -8.89 -5.41 -17.89
C PRO A 44 -9.51 -6.80 -17.67
N GLU A 45 -10.50 -7.14 -18.51
CA GLU A 45 -11.12 -8.47 -18.50
C GLU A 45 -10.07 -9.58 -18.60
N GLY A 46 -10.19 -10.59 -17.74
CA GLY A 46 -9.25 -11.72 -17.65
C GLY A 46 -8.01 -11.45 -16.81
N LYS A 47 -7.83 -10.25 -16.25
CA LYS A 47 -6.80 -9.94 -15.26
C LYS A 47 -7.41 -9.76 -13.85
N THR A 48 -6.62 -10.00 -12.84
CA THR A 48 -7.00 -9.79 -11.43
C THR A 48 -5.89 -9.05 -10.71
N LEU A 49 -6.24 -8.11 -9.84
CA LEU A 49 -5.30 -7.44 -8.95
C LEU A 49 -5.94 -7.35 -7.55
N SER A 50 -5.19 -7.74 -6.54
CA SER A 50 -5.63 -7.67 -5.14
C SER A 50 -4.54 -7.05 -4.27
N ILE A 51 -4.94 -6.24 -3.29
CA ILE A 51 -4.05 -5.68 -2.26
C ILE A 51 -4.13 -6.62 -1.05
N ASP A 52 -3.25 -7.62 -1.01
CA ASP A 52 -3.38 -8.73 -0.06
C ASP A 52 -3.09 -8.32 1.39
N SER A 53 -2.10 -7.46 1.59
CA SER A 53 -1.75 -7.00 2.93
C SER A 53 -0.94 -5.71 2.95
N ILE A 54 -1.04 -4.98 4.07
CA ILE A 54 -0.11 -3.91 4.43
C ILE A 54 0.95 -4.51 5.37
N LYS A 55 2.21 -4.53 4.94
CA LYS A 55 3.35 -5.02 5.73
C LYS A 55 3.96 -3.92 6.62
N GLY A 56 3.70 -2.67 6.30
CA GLY A 56 4.18 -1.53 7.08
C GLY A 56 3.84 -0.21 6.43
N PHE A 57 3.91 0.84 7.23
CA PHE A 57 3.77 2.20 6.75
C PHE A 57 4.63 3.15 7.59
N LYS A 58 4.84 4.34 7.07
CA LYS A 58 5.59 5.40 7.71
C LYS A 58 4.90 6.74 7.48
N GLY A 59 4.87 7.54 8.54
CA GLY A 59 4.32 8.88 8.49
C GLY A 59 4.90 9.73 9.60
N ASN A 60 4.40 10.94 9.72
CA ASN A 60 4.73 11.86 10.78
C ASN A 60 3.49 12.09 11.65
N THR A 61 3.66 12.07 12.96
CA THR A 61 2.65 12.53 13.91
C THR A 61 2.68 14.06 14.00
N GLU A 62 1.66 14.68 14.60
CA GLU A 62 1.62 16.14 14.78
C GLU A 62 2.84 16.68 15.56
N ASP A 63 3.36 15.91 16.48
CA ASP A 63 4.70 16.13 17.03
C ASP A 63 5.75 15.68 16.00
N SER A 64 6.24 16.61 15.22
CA SER A 64 7.10 16.44 14.04
C SER A 64 8.38 15.63 14.25
N LEU A 65 8.64 15.11 15.45
CA LEU A 65 9.81 14.33 15.84
C LEU A 65 9.56 12.82 15.90
N THR A 66 8.30 12.35 15.91
CA THR A 66 8.01 10.92 16.06
C THR A 66 7.70 10.29 14.70
N GLN A 67 8.61 9.46 14.21
CA GLN A 67 8.36 8.56 13.09
C GLN A 67 8.00 7.18 13.64
N VAL A 68 6.82 6.69 13.30
CA VAL A 68 6.41 5.33 13.64
C VAL A 68 6.43 4.49 12.38
N SER A 69 7.01 3.29 12.48
CA SER A 69 6.92 2.26 11.45
C SER A 69 6.45 0.97 12.10
N ALA A 70 5.46 0.34 11.49
CA ALA A 70 4.98 -0.98 11.88
C ALA A 70 5.18 -1.94 10.73
N THR A 71 5.66 -3.14 11.01
CA THR A 71 5.91 -4.20 10.02
C THR A 71 5.45 -5.55 10.59
N GLY A 72 4.97 -6.44 9.73
CA GLY A 72 4.55 -7.79 10.10
C GLY A 72 3.19 -8.19 9.52
N GLU A 73 2.85 -9.47 9.64
CA GLU A 73 1.65 -10.05 9.00
C GLU A 73 0.32 -9.52 9.52
N SER A 74 0.27 -8.97 10.72
CA SER A 74 -0.95 -8.44 11.33
C SER A 74 -0.81 -6.97 11.71
N VAL A 75 -0.14 -6.19 10.88
CA VAL A 75 0.14 -4.76 11.14
C VAL A 75 -1.12 -4.00 11.53
N MET A 76 -2.23 -4.21 10.82
CA MET A 76 -3.49 -3.51 11.08
C MET A 76 -4.17 -3.87 12.41
N ASN A 77 -3.69 -4.91 13.08
CA ASN A 77 -4.25 -5.37 14.35
C ASN A 77 -3.42 -4.96 15.58
N ILE A 78 -2.35 -4.23 15.39
CA ILE A 78 -1.47 -3.78 16.47
C ILE A 78 -2.01 -2.47 17.05
N ILE A 79 -2.14 -2.38 18.37
CA ILE A 79 -2.63 -1.16 19.06
C ILE A 79 -1.83 0.09 18.65
N SER A 80 -0.51 -0.02 18.58
CA SER A 80 0.34 1.08 18.14
C SER A 80 0.08 1.52 16.71
N THR A 81 -0.29 0.59 15.82
CA THR A 81 -0.67 0.88 14.43
C THR A 81 -1.96 1.68 14.36
N LEU A 82 -2.99 1.26 15.11
CA LEU A 82 -4.27 1.97 15.15
C LEU A 82 -4.12 3.37 15.76
N SER A 83 -3.36 3.50 16.86
CA SER A 83 -3.00 4.81 17.41
C SER A 83 -2.30 5.69 16.39
N PHE A 84 -1.31 5.13 15.70
CA PHE A 84 -0.56 5.88 14.70
C PHE A 84 -1.42 6.37 13.53
N ILE A 85 -2.36 5.54 13.05
CA ILE A 85 -3.30 5.95 11.99
C ILE A 85 -4.15 7.16 12.45
N LEU A 86 -4.57 7.17 13.72
CA LEU A 86 -5.36 8.27 14.29
C LEU A 86 -4.55 9.55 14.50
N GLU A 87 -3.27 9.42 14.85
CA GLU A 87 -2.38 10.55 15.16
C GLU A 87 -1.64 11.08 13.94
N SER A 88 -1.55 10.27 12.87
CA SER A 88 -0.75 10.63 11.70
C SER A 88 -1.43 11.67 10.85
N SER A 89 -0.84 12.86 10.79
CA SER A 89 -1.25 13.91 9.86
C SER A 89 -0.77 13.70 8.43
N ASN A 90 0.32 12.94 8.24
CA ASN A 90 0.98 12.74 6.95
C ASN A 90 1.57 11.33 6.83
N LEU A 91 0.96 10.51 5.97
CA LEU A 91 1.54 9.26 5.53
C LEU A 91 2.47 9.53 4.33
N ASN A 92 3.65 8.94 4.34
CA ASN A 92 4.64 9.16 3.29
C ASN A 92 5.21 7.89 2.68
N GLN A 93 4.84 6.74 3.24
CA GLN A 93 5.29 5.43 2.77
C GLN A 93 4.32 4.34 3.21
N VAL A 94 4.07 3.40 2.31
CA VAL A 94 3.39 2.13 2.60
C VAL A 94 4.19 0.99 1.97
N LYS A 95 4.40 -0.09 2.71
CA LYS A 95 4.84 -1.39 2.18
C LYS A 95 3.63 -2.30 2.12
N LEU A 96 3.36 -2.87 0.97
CA LEU A 96 2.22 -3.75 0.72
C LEU A 96 2.60 -4.94 -0.13
N ASP A 97 1.83 -6.01 0.01
CA ASP A 97 1.86 -7.13 -0.91
C ASP A 97 0.63 -7.06 -1.80
N VAL A 98 0.82 -7.35 -3.07
CA VAL A 98 -0.26 -7.49 -4.04
C VAL A 98 -0.13 -8.82 -4.77
N SER A 99 -1.26 -9.42 -5.12
CA SER A 99 -1.34 -10.49 -6.11
C SER A 99 -1.87 -9.94 -7.43
N TYR A 100 -1.31 -10.41 -8.54
CA TYR A 100 -1.69 -9.95 -9.87
C TYR A 100 -1.69 -11.10 -10.86
N THR A 101 -2.87 -11.47 -11.37
CA THR A 101 -3.05 -12.54 -12.37
C THR A 101 -2.33 -13.83 -11.94
N ASN A 102 -1.22 -14.19 -12.60
CA ASN A 102 -0.40 -15.39 -12.30
C ASN A 102 0.76 -15.12 -11.33
N HIS A 103 0.75 -13.98 -10.66
CA HIS A 103 1.76 -13.56 -9.70
C HIS A 103 1.15 -13.54 -8.30
N ALA A 104 1.52 -14.54 -7.49
CA ALA A 104 0.92 -14.76 -6.18
C ALA A 104 1.41 -13.74 -5.14
N ASN A 105 2.62 -13.19 -5.29
CA ASN A 105 3.13 -12.16 -4.39
C ASN A 105 4.06 -11.19 -5.11
N VAL A 106 3.74 -9.91 -5.04
CA VAL A 106 4.58 -8.80 -5.47
C VAL A 106 4.65 -7.79 -4.33
N SER A 107 5.76 -7.80 -3.59
CA SER A 107 5.98 -6.89 -2.47
C SER A 107 6.49 -5.55 -2.96
N LEU A 108 5.77 -4.48 -2.63
CA LEU A 108 6.02 -3.11 -3.04
C LEU A 108 6.19 -2.19 -1.84
N LYS A 109 7.15 -1.27 -1.93
CA LYS A 109 7.23 -0.13 -1.03
C LYS A 109 7.01 1.14 -1.84
N ILE A 110 5.85 1.74 -1.65
CA ILE A 110 5.44 2.98 -2.30
C ILE A 110 5.78 4.15 -1.38
N GLN A 111 6.48 5.13 -1.92
CA GLN A 111 6.82 6.40 -1.25
C GLN A 111 6.43 7.54 -2.19
N LYS A 112 6.32 8.78 -1.66
CA LYS A 112 6.11 9.97 -2.50
C LYS A 112 7.17 9.99 -3.63
N GLY A 113 6.72 9.80 -4.88
CA GLY A 113 7.56 9.85 -6.09
C GLY A 113 8.48 8.65 -6.35
N THR A 114 8.47 7.59 -5.53
CA THR A 114 9.30 6.40 -5.76
C THR A 114 8.58 5.11 -5.36
N VAL A 115 8.87 4.04 -6.11
CA VAL A 115 8.41 2.68 -5.79
C VAL A 115 9.60 1.74 -5.79
N ASN A 116 9.77 0.97 -4.72
CA ASN A 116 10.75 -0.09 -4.62
C ASN A 116 10.04 -1.44 -4.67
N ILE A 117 10.62 -2.38 -5.42
CA ILE A 117 10.11 -3.75 -5.57
C ILE A 117 11.06 -4.68 -4.80
N TYR A 118 10.50 -5.55 -3.96
CA TYR A 118 11.26 -6.56 -3.21
C TYR A 118 11.31 -7.86 -4.01
N PHE A 119 12.32 -8.00 -4.85
CA PHE A 119 12.47 -9.13 -5.76
C PHE A 119 12.64 -10.47 -5.05
N GLU A 120 13.19 -10.46 -3.86
CA GLU A 120 13.43 -11.65 -3.02
C GLU A 120 12.13 -12.21 -2.43
N GLU A 121 11.12 -11.36 -2.27
CA GLU A 121 9.80 -11.73 -1.75
C GLU A 121 8.81 -12.11 -2.88
N TYR A 122 9.23 -11.98 -4.14
CA TYR A 122 8.38 -12.25 -5.29
C TYR A 122 8.06 -13.74 -5.46
N GLN A 123 6.78 -14.02 -5.78
CA GLN A 123 6.31 -15.36 -6.12
C GLN A 123 5.42 -15.29 -7.38
N GLY A 124 5.74 -16.08 -8.40
CA GLY A 124 4.91 -16.15 -9.59
C GLY A 124 5.64 -16.62 -10.85
N GLU A 125 5.01 -16.35 -11.98
CA GLU A 125 5.39 -16.86 -13.29
C GLU A 125 6.85 -16.57 -13.68
N PHE A 126 7.39 -15.43 -13.25
CA PHE A 126 8.76 -15.02 -13.58
C PHE A 126 9.86 -15.70 -12.75
N GLU A 127 9.54 -16.57 -11.78
CA GLU A 127 10.55 -17.32 -11.02
C GLU A 127 11.42 -18.21 -11.92
N LYS A 128 10.85 -18.70 -13.02
CA LYS A 128 11.53 -19.54 -13.99
C LYS A 128 12.43 -18.76 -14.96
N VAL A 129 12.39 -17.44 -14.90
CA VAL A 129 13.18 -16.56 -15.79
C VAL A 129 14.49 -16.19 -15.11
N PRO A 130 15.62 -16.08 -15.85
CA PRO A 130 16.88 -15.58 -15.29
C PRO A 130 16.70 -14.26 -14.55
N GLU A 131 17.44 -14.09 -13.44
CA GLU A 131 17.24 -12.99 -12.48
C GLU A 131 17.21 -11.61 -13.13
N GLU A 132 18.15 -11.30 -14.01
CA GLU A 132 18.21 -10.00 -14.70
C GLU A 132 16.93 -9.71 -15.53
N LYS A 133 16.40 -10.75 -16.20
CA LYS A 133 15.17 -10.64 -16.97
C LYS A 133 13.95 -10.52 -16.04
N ARG A 134 13.93 -11.30 -14.98
CA ARG A 134 12.88 -11.26 -13.95
C ARG A 134 12.75 -9.87 -13.36
N ILE A 135 13.87 -9.28 -12.95
CA ILE A 135 13.89 -7.90 -12.43
C ILE A 135 13.30 -6.91 -13.44
N ALA A 136 13.73 -6.98 -14.71
CA ALA A 136 13.20 -6.10 -15.74
C ALA A 136 11.70 -6.29 -15.99
N GLN A 137 11.23 -7.55 -16.03
CA GLN A 137 9.81 -7.86 -16.21
C GLN A 137 8.96 -7.38 -15.03
N LEU A 138 9.44 -7.57 -13.80
CA LEU A 138 8.77 -7.08 -12.60
C LEU A 138 8.66 -5.54 -12.60
N TYR A 139 9.72 -4.83 -12.98
CA TYR A 139 9.62 -3.38 -13.13
C TYR A 139 8.58 -2.97 -14.18
N LEU A 140 8.58 -3.59 -15.35
CA LEU A 140 7.60 -3.29 -16.39
C LEU A 140 6.17 -3.58 -15.92
N MET A 141 5.93 -4.74 -15.32
CA MET A 141 4.62 -5.12 -14.79
C MET A 141 4.14 -4.13 -13.71
N VAL A 142 5.00 -3.80 -12.74
CA VAL A 142 4.63 -2.88 -11.67
C VAL A 142 4.34 -1.48 -12.20
N TYR A 143 5.21 -0.93 -13.05
CA TYR A 143 5.06 0.46 -13.50
C TYR A 143 4.04 0.66 -14.63
N LEU A 144 3.79 -0.36 -15.46
CA LEU A 144 2.88 -0.25 -16.60
C LEU A 144 1.49 -0.85 -16.34
N GLU A 145 1.35 -1.70 -15.31
CA GLU A 145 0.11 -2.39 -15.03
C GLU A 145 -0.35 -2.17 -13.57
N ILE A 146 0.38 -2.66 -12.57
CA ILE A 146 -0.08 -2.64 -11.17
C ILE A 146 -0.31 -1.20 -10.67
N LEU A 147 0.66 -0.32 -10.78
CA LEU A 147 0.53 1.06 -10.30
C LEU A 147 -0.55 1.86 -11.05
N PRO A 148 -0.64 1.82 -12.39
CA PRO A 148 -1.74 2.45 -13.10
C PRO A 148 -3.11 1.96 -12.66
N TYR A 149 -3.31 0.65 -12.45
CA TYR A 149 -4.60 0.13 -11.99
C TYR A 149 -4.93 0.56 -10.56
N LEU A 150 -3.97 0.58 -9.64
CA LEU A 150 -4.18 1.10 -8.29
C LEU A 150 -4.57 2.59 -8.30
N ILE A 151 -3.94 3.39 -9.16
CA ILE A 151 -4.24 4.81 -9.29
C ILE A 151 -5.63 5.01 -9.93
N GLN A 152 -5.98 4.22 -10.94
CA GLN A 152 -7.30 4.28 -11.57
C GLN A 152 -8.40 3.91 -10.59
N GLU A 153 -8.21 2.86 -9.79
CA GLU A 153 -9.13 2.47 -8.73
C GLU A 153 -9.32 3.59 -7.70
N TYR A 154 -8.22 4.14 -7.18
CA TYR A 154 -8.28 5.29 -6.27
C TYR A 154 -9.02 6.47 -6.89
N THR A 155 -8.73 6.81 -8.14
CA THR A 155 -9.38 7.91 -8.84
C THR A 155 -10.87 7.64 -9.06
N SER A 156 -11.23 6.39 -9.35
CA SER A 156 -12.62 5.96 -9.45
C SER A 156 -13.37 6.09 -8.12
N ASP A 157 -12.77 5.60 -7.03
CA ASP A 157 -13.36 5.70 -5.68
C ASP A 157 -13.59 7.15 -5.26
N VAL A 158 -12.64 8.04 -5.58
CA VAL A 158 -12.80 9.49 -5.35
C VAL A 158 -13.89 10.07 -6.24
N GLY A 159 -13.93 9.70 -7.52
CA GLY A 159 -14.92 10.21 -8.48
C GLY A 159 -16.35 9.74 -8.21
N ASN A 160 -16.52 8.55 -7.67
CA ASN A 160 -17.81 7.95 -7.31
C ASN A 160 -18.21 8.19 -5.84
N GLU A 161 -17.47 9.04 -5.12
CA GLU A 161 -17.68 9.36 -3.70
C GLU A 161 -17.53 8.15 -2.75
N ALA A 162 -17.01 7.02 -3.22
CA ALA A 162 -16.68 5.86 -2.40
C ALA A 162 -15.50 6.12 -1.45
N TRP A 163 -14.65 7.10 -1.81
CA TRP A 163 -13.60 7.65 -0.95
C TRP A 163 -13.70 9.19 -0.95
N ASN A 164 -14.16 9.74 0.16
CA ASN A 164 -14.33 11.17 0.36
C ASN A 164 -14.05 11.55 1.81
N HIS A 165 -14.24 12.81 2.17
CA HIS A 165 -13.98 13.31 3.51
C HIS A 165 -14.87 12.65 4.59
N GLU A 166 -16.14 12.36 4.28
CA GLU A 166 -17.08 11.74 5.23
C GLU A 166 -16.70 10.28 5.50
N VAL A 167 -16.39 9.54 4.44
CA VAL A 167 -15.90 8.16 4.52
C VAL A 167 -14.60 8.08 5.34
N LYS A 168 -13.69 9.03 5.14
CA LYS A 168 -12.45 9.12 5.90
C LYS A 168 -12.69 9.38 7.40
N ILE A 169 -13.62 10.26 7.74
CA ILE A 169 -14.01 10.49 9.14
C ILE A 169 -14.62 9.23 9.76
N GLU A 170 -15.52 8.57 9.04
CA GLU A 170 -16.14 7.33 9.52
C GLU A 170 -15.10 6.22 9.71
N PHE A 171 -14.16 6.09 8.76
CA PHE A 171 -13.02 5.18 8.91
C PHE A 171 -12.22 5.48 10.18
N MET A 172 -11.89 6.74 10.44
CA MET A 172 -11.17 7.13 11.65
C MET A 172 -11.95 6.82 12.94
N ARG A 173 -13.28 6.99 12.94
CA ARG A 173 -14.14 6.59 14.06
C ARG A 173 -14.11 5.08 14.30
N ASN A 174 -14.14 4.29 13.23
CA ASN A 174 -14.08 2.83 13.32
C ASN A 174 -12.73 2.35 13.85
N VAL A 175 -11.63 2.98 13.41
CA VAL A 175 -10.28 2.73 13.94
C VAL A 175 -10.22 3.08 15.43
N ALA A 176 -10.74 4.24 15.84
CA ALA A 176 -10.76 4.66 17.24
C ALA A 176 -11.56 3.71 18.12
N LYS A 177 -12.73 3.25 17.65
CA LYS A 177 -13.55 2.27 18.35
C LYS A 177 -12.80 0.94 18.52
N ASN A 178 -12.20 0.41 17.43
CA ASN A 178 -11.42 -0.82 17.48
C ASN A 178 -10.24 -0.69 18.45
N LEU A 179 -9.54 0.44 18.46
CA LEU A 179 -8.46 0.72 19.41
C LEU A 179 -8.97 0.66 20.86
N THR A 180 -10.09 1.34 21.14
CA THR A 180 -10.70 1.36 22.47
C THR A 180 -11.07 -0.05 22.94
N ASP A 181 -11.73 -0.83 22.09
CA ASP A 181 -12.12 -2.19 22.40
C ASP A 181 -10.92 -3.10 22.70
N ARG A 182 -9.83 -2.96 21.94
CA ARG A 182 -8.58 -3.70 22.15
C ARG A 182 -7.88 -3.33 23.44
N VAL A 183 -7.82 -2.04 23.76
CA VAL A 183 -7.24 -1.56 25.03
C VAL A 183 -8.08 -2.08 26.21
N GLN A 184 -9.40 -2.02 26.13
CA GLN A 184 -10.30 -2.52 27.18
C GLN A 184 -10.13 -4.02 27.40
N ASN A 185 -10.12 -4.80 26.32
CA ASN A 185 -9.89 -6.25 26.40
C ASN A 185 -8.54 -6.59 27.04
N ARG A 186 -7.52 -5.79 26.75
CA ARG A 186 -6.19 -5.98 27.36
C ARG A 186 -6.20 -5.70 28.87
N ILE A 187 -6.93 -4.66 29.31
CA ILE A 187 -7.08 -4.33 30.72
C ILE A 187 -7.80 -5.45 31.46
N VAL A 188 -8.91 -5.97 30.91
CA VAL A 188 -9.65 -7.11 31.48
C VAL A 188 -8.74 -8.33 31.63
N ALA A 189 -8.02 -8.71 30.57
CA ALA A 189 -7.10 -9.85 30.61
C ALA A 189 -5.97 -9.70 31.63
N LEU A 190 -5.55 -8.47 31.98
CA LEU A 190 -4.57 -8.22 33.04
C LEU A 190 -5.21 -8.30 34.45
N GLY A 191 -6.49 -7.96 34.56
CA GLY A 191 -7.24 -8.08 35.82
C GLY A 191 -7.50 -9.53 36.23
N ASP A 192 -7.80 -10.39 35.26
CA ASP A 192 -8.06 -11.82 35.47
C ASP A 192 -6.79 -12.64 35.83
N CYS A 193 -5.60 -12.08 35.67
CA CYS A 193 -4.35 -12.73 36.05
C CYS A 193 -3.93 -12.50 37.52
N THR A 194 -4.77 -11.85 38.34
CA THR A 194 -4.47 -11.48 39.73
C THR A 194 -5.25 -12.28 40.81
N GLU A 195 -5.90 -13.34 40.39
CA GLU A 195 -6.50 -14.39 41.31
C GLU A 195 -5.62 -15.69 41.23
#